data_b46d85bca51908bbc6cb3c8bbb3eb7a0
#
_entry.id   b46d85bca51908bbc6cb3c8bbb3eb7a0
#
_cell.length_a   1.000
_cell.length_b   1.000
_cell.length_c   1.000
_cell.angle_alpha   90.00
_cell.angle_beta   90.00
_cell.angle_gamma   90.00
#
_symmetry.space_group_name_H-M   'P 1'
#
loop_
_entity.id
_entity.type
_entity.pdbx_description
1 polymer ?
#
loop_
_entity_poly.entity_id
_entity_poly.type
_entity_poly.pdbx_seq_one_letter_code
_entity_poly.pdbx_strand_id
1 'polypeptide(L)'
;MNTASQTPTNIDADTTVTPKNYTDYYNNFDMDTLLSEIFGEHVDDRLNAYMACCGRHVRDGRADNAALVHEDTAGNITRMTFGELDKASAQIANLLQSYGVKAGDKVATMLPRTPELLTVVLATWRIGAVYQPLFTAFGYDSIKYRMDKADTKVVFTNLENRSKFEDLAEQTKMVLVGSIEDAQTWGDDHYIQSMAAQSQTIEPVILDTDAPFLQMFTSGTVGKSKGVSVPLAALPAFYLYMRYAIDLREDDQYWNMADPGWAYGLYYAITGPLLLGITTYFNEAGFDATNTREFMVRHKITNLASSPTAFRMMKSSGVFDNKDDNDDDLEDNSTQLALRCANSAGETLNTEVVNWVETYLACQVKDQYGQTETGMTCCAHHALAHECPVGSMGMALPGHTLVVLDDDMNVLPDGEQGQLAVVVSQSPAFYFRGYSWNEKQAFVDDYYLTGDVVERHSDGSYWFSGRDDDIIITAGYRVGPTDVENTVLEHEAVAESAAVGVPDEVRGHTIKSYVVLKDGIEGSEQIAKEIQELVRKRLSTHAYPREVEFVTELPKTPSGKIQRFLLRSLSAA
;
A
#
# COMPACT_ATOMS: atom_id res chain seq x y z
N MET A 1 20.34 -6.24 59.79
CA MET A 1 19.05 -6.81 59.40
C MET A 1 19.03 -6.70 57.89
N ASN A 2 19.01 -7.84 57.25
CA ASN A 2 19.27 -8.02 55.84
C ASN A 2 18.19 -7.39 54.92
N THR A 3 18.63 -6.53 54.03
CA THR A 3 17.88 -6.16 52.82
C THR A 3 18.46 -6.95 51.67
N ALA A 4 17.72 -7.94 51.22
CA ALA A 4 18.06 -8.72 50.02
C ALA A 4 17.77 -7.88 48.78
N SER A 5 18.82 -7.58 48.01
CA SER A 5 18.81 -7.07 46.64
C SER A 5 18.27 -8.17 45.73
N GLN A 6 17.12 -7.98 45.14
CA GLN A 6 16.66 -8.80 44.02
C GLN A 6 17.31 -8.29 42.73
N THR A 7 18.17 -9.11 42.17
CA THR A 7 18.72 -8.98 40.81
C THR A 7 17.60 -9.21 39.78
N PRO A 8 17.50 -8.41 38.74
CA PRO A 8 16.55 -8.71 37.67
C PRO A 8 16.98 -9.96 36.91
N THR A 9 16.08 -10.91 36.79
CA THR A 9 16.24 -12.13 35.98
C THR A 9 16.37 -11.74 34.51
N ASN A 10 17.50 -12.13 33.94
CA ASN A 10 17.72 -12.15 32.49
C ASN A 10 16.57 -12.92 31.83
N ILE A 11 15.82 -12.25 30.94
CA ILE A 11 14.94 -12.89 29.99
C ILE A 11 15.83 -13.33 28.83
N ASP A 12 16.11 -14.62 28.76
CA ASP A 12 16.76 -15.24 27.61
C ASP A 12 15.94 -14.97 26.35
N ALA A 13 16.54 -14.27 25.40
CA ALA A 13 15.97 -14.01 24.09
C ALA A 13 16.10 -15.27 23.21
N ASP A 14 15.19 -16.22 23.37
CA ASP A 14 14.93 -17.25 22.38
C ASP A 14 13.81 -16.74 21.45
N THR A 15 14.19 -16.03 20.38
CA THR A 15 13.27 -15.32 19.45
C THR A 15 12.85 -16.16 18.26
N THR A 16 12.77 -17.47 18.35
CA THR A 16 12.05 -18.28 17.36
C THR A 16 10.57 -18.35 17.70
N VAL A 17 9.84 -17.29 17.38
CA VAL A 17 8.37 -17.33 17.48
C VAL A 17 7.88 -18.34 16.44
N THR A 18 7.43 -19.51 16.91
CA THR A 18 6.77 -20.50 16.04
C THR A 18 5.53 -19.84 15.44
N PRO A 19 5.39 -19.78 14.09
CA PRO A 19 4.20 -19.20 13.47
C PRO A 19 2.95 -19.88 14.00
N LYS A 20 1.92 -19.09 14.36
CA LYS A 20 0.60 -19.62 14.73
C LYS A 20 0.03 -20.36 13.52
N ASN A 21 -0.72 -21.43 13.75
CA ASN A 21 -1.47 -22.10 12.68
C ASN A 21 -2.54 -21.14 12.15
N TYR A 22 -2.60 -20.94 10.82
CA TYR A 22 -3.55 -20.03 10.19
C TYR A 22 -5.00 -20.42 10.49
N THR A 23 -5.35 -21.70 10.25
CA THR A 23 -6.72 -22.19 10.40
C THR A 23 -7.21 -22.04 11.84
N ASP A 24 -6.36 -22.36 12.81
CA ASP A 24 -6.71 -22.22 14.23
C ASP A 24 -6.93 -20.74 14.59
N TYR A 25 -6.05 -19.85 14.14
CA TYR A 25 -6.17 -18.43 14.44
C TYR A 25 -7.36 -17.78 13.73
N TYR A 26 -7.59 -18.14 12.45
CA TYR A 26 -8.72 -17.64 11.66
C TYR A 26 -10.06 -18.04 12.26
N ASN A 27 -10.25 -19.33 12.61
CA ASN A 27 -11.50 -19.86 13.14
C ASN A 27 -11.81 -19.37 14.57
N ASN A 28 -10.80 -19.02 15.34
CA ASN A 28 -10.95 -18.51 16.72
C ASN A 28 -10.66 -17.01 16.83
N PHE A 29 -10.72 -16.29 15.71
CA PHE A 29 -10.49 -14.84 15.71
C PHE A 29 -11.56 -14.13 16.56
N ASP A 30 -11.08 -13.29 17.49
CA ASP A 30 -11.92 -12.49 18.35
C ASP A 30 -11.46 -11.03 18.35
N MET A 31 -12.37 -10.11 17.98
CA MET A 31 -12.07 -8.69 17.87
C MET A 31 -11.78 -8.05 19.22
N ASP A 32 -12.46 -8.45 20.30
CA ASP A 32 -12.26 -7.87 21.63
C ASP A 32 -10.88 -8.23 22.17
N THR A 33 -10.43 -9.46 21.91
CA THR A 33 -9.04 -9.88 22.22
C THR A 33 -8.04 -9.03 21.44
N LEU A 34 -8.26 -8.80 20.15
CA LEU A 34 -7.40 -7.97 19.32
C LEU A 34 -7.35 -6.52 19.83
N LEU A 35 -8.50 -5.93 20.12
CA LEU A 35 -8.57 -4.56 20.65
C LEU A 35 -7.84 -4.44 21.98
N SER A 36 -7.97 -5.45 22.84
CA SER A 36 -7.23 -5.49 24.12
C SER A 36 -5.71 -5.62 23.90
N GLU A 37 -5.27 -6.38 22.88
CA GLU A 37 -3.85 -6.47 22.48
C GLU A 37 -3.33 -5.10 22.02
N ILE A 38 -4.11 -4.37 21.21
CA ILE A 38 -3.69 -3.09 20.65
C ILE A 38 -3.73 -1.96 21.67
N PHE A 39 -4.81 -1.84 22.44
CA PHE A 39 -5.13 -0.65 23.24
C PHE A 39 -5.14 -0.89 24.76
N GLY A 40 -5.01 -2.14 25.22
CA GLY A 40 -5.10 -2.53 26.63
C GLY A 40 -6.52 -2.90 27.07
N GLU A 41 -6.70 -3.27 28.36
CA GLU A 41 -7.93 -3.89 28.88
C GLU A 41 -9.19 -3.00 28.86
N HIS A 42 -9.05 -1.69 28.66
CA HIS A 42 -10.18 -0.75 28.62
C HIS A 42 -10.22 -0.06 27.26
N VAL A 43 -10.79 -0.76 26.27
CA VAL A 43 -11.10 -0.15 24.98
C VAL A 43 -12.49 0.49 25.08
N ASP A 44 -12.49 1.80 25.17
CA ASP A 44 -13.70 2.62 24.97
C ASP A 44 -14.01 2.63 23.44
N ASP A 45 -15.28 2.74 23.04
CA ASP A 45 -15.69 2.92 21.63
C ASP A 45 -15.20 4.25 21.04
N ARG A 46 -14.19 4.85 21.66
CA ARG A 46 -13.65 6.16 21.36
C ARG A 46 -12.14 6.11 21.23
N LEU A 47 -11.63 6.61 20.11
CA LEU A 47 -10.23 6.58 19.75
C LEU A 47 -9.72 7.94 19.25
N ASN A 48 -8.40 8.04 19.14
CA ASN A 48 -7.69 9.07 18.41
C ASN A 48 -6.48 8.44 17.71
N ALA A 49 -6.35 8.65 16.39
CA ALA A 49 -5.28 8.02 15.60
C ALA A 49 -3.87 8.46 16.04
N TYR A 50 -3.67 9.74 16.43
CA TYR A 50 -2.41 10.18 17.02
C TYR A 50 -2.11 9.43 18.32
N MET A 51 -3.11 9.28 19.20
CA MET A 51 -2.92 8.51 20.46
C MET A 51 -2.56 7.06 20.16
N ALA A 52 -3.21 6.44 19.19
CA ALA A 52 -2.91 5.07 18.78
C ALA A 52 -1.49 4.91 18.21
N CYS A 53 -1.01 5.87 17.41
CA CYS A 53 0.24 5.77 16.64
C CYS A 53 1.45 6.46 17.31
N CYS A 54 1.25 7.35 18.27
CA CYS A 54 2.33 8.11 18.90
C CYS A 54 2.10 8.31 20.41
N GLY A 55 1.02 8.96 20.79
CA GLY A 55 0.81 9.42 22.18
C GLY A 55 0.86 8.30 23.23
N ARG A 56 0.30 7.11 22.93
CA ARG A 56 0.36 5.97 23.84
C ARG A 56 1.79 5.47 24.04
N HIS A 57 2.63 5.47 22.98
CA HIS A 57 4.00 5.01 23.10
C HIS A 57 4.83 5.94 24.00
N VAL A 58 4.58 7.25 23.93
CA VAL A 58 5.18 8.23 24.84
C VAL A 58 4.72 8.00 26.27
N ARG A 59 3.41 7.84 26.49
CA ARG A 59 2.82 7.55 27.81
C ARG A 59 3.35 6.26 28.42
N ASP A 60 3.57 5.23 27.60
CA ASP A 60 4.02 3.90 28.01
C ASP A 60 5.55 3.81 28.16
N GLY A 61 6.25 4.97 28.21
CA GLY A 61 7.69 5.07 28.50
C GLY A 61 8.61 4.82 27.28
N ARG A 62 8.07 4.80 26.06
CA ARG A 62 8.83 4.59 24.81
C ARG A 62 9.14 5.90 24.07
N ALA A 63 9.15 7.04 24.78
CA ALA A 63 9.41 8.36 24.19
C ALA A 63 10.75 8.46 23.46
N ASP A 64 11.78 7.76 23.96
CA ASP A 64 13.13 7.78 23.40
C ASP A 64 13.33 6.76 22.26
N ASN A 65 12.35 5.89 21.99
CA ASN A 65 12.42 4.96 20.88
C ASN A 65 12.31 5.72 19.56
N ALA A 66 13.09 5.28 18.55
CA ALA A 66 13.00 5.85 17.22
C ALA A 66 11.63 5.53 16.60
N ALA A 67 10.98 6.55 16.04
CA ALA A 67 9.72 6.43 15.31
C ALA A 67 9.93 6.60 13.81
N LEU A 68 10.90 7.43 13.41
CA LEU A 68 11.25 7.71 12.01
C LEU A 68 12.75 7.71 11.82
N VAL A 69 13.21 7.06 10.76
CA VAL A 69 14.51 7.26 10.14
C VAL A 69 14.28 7.76 8.72
N HIS A 70 14.78 8.93 8.41
CA HIS A 70 14.64 9.58 7.11
C HIS A 70 16.02 9.82 6.51
N GLU A 71 16.14 9.53 5.22
CA GLU A 71 17.31 9.87 4.41
C GLU A 71 16.86 10.78 3.26
N ASP A 72 17.47 11.99 3.20
CA ASP A 72 17.18 12.97 2.17
C ASP A 72 17.89 12.63 0.84
N THR A 73 17.60 13.39 -0.21
CA THR A 73 18.19 13.19 -1.54
C THR A 73 19.70 13.42 -1.61
N ALA A 74 20.30 14.06 -0.58
CA ALA A 74 21.73 14.26 -0.43
C ALA A 74 22.42 13.18 0.43
N GLY A 75 21.65 12.22 0.97
CA GLY A 75 22.13 11.14 1.84
C GLY A 75 22.28 11.53 3.32
N ASN A 76 21.74 12.70 3.75
CA ASN A 76 21.73 13.06 5.16
C ASN A 76 20.65 12.27 5.89
N ILE A 77 21.00 11.72 7.06
CA ILE A 77 20.09 10.89 7.86
C ILE A 77 19.56 11.71 9.03
N THR A 78 18.24 11.83 9.12
CA THR A 78 17.50 12.40 10.25
C THR A 78 16.80 11.27 11.01
N ARG A 79 16.86 11.30 12.34
CA ARG A 79 16.10 10.39 13.21
C ARG A 79 15.19 11.20 14.10
N MET A 80 13.96 10.74 14.26
CA MET A 80 13.00 11.30 15.22
C MET A 80 12.50 10.21 16.14
N THR A 81 12.48 10.50 17.43
CA THR A 81 11.88 9.65 18.45
C THR A 81 10.37 9.91 18.55
N PHE A 82 9.63 9.00 19.20
CA PHE A 82 8.21 9.23 19.50
C PHE A 82 8.01 10.51 20.32
N GLY A 83 8.91 10.83 21.27
CA GLY A 83 8.83 12.03 22.08
C GLY A 83 9.09 13.32 21.28
N GLU A 84 9.95 13.29 20.27
CA GLU A 84 10.17 14.42 19.35
C GLU A 84 8.98 14.63 18.43
N LEU A 85 8.42 13.54 17.88
CA LEU A 85 7.19 13.59 17.08
C LEU A 85 5.99 14.07 17.87
N ASP A 86 5.87 13.67 19.15
CA ASP A 86 4.82 14.17 20.06
C ASP A 86 4.86 15.69 20.17
N LYS A 87 6.04 16.26 20.47
CA LYS A 87 6.23 17.72 20.59
C LYS A 87 5.99 18.45 19.29
N ALA A 88 6.57 17.96 18.18
CA ALA A 88 6.43 18.57 16.86
C ALA A 88 4.97 18.53 16.39
N SER A 89 4.29 17.38 16.56
CA SER A 89 2.87 17.27 16.21
C SER A 89 1.97 18.17 17.06
N ALA A 90 2.31 18.40 18.33
CA ALA A 90 1.59 19.34 19.18
C ALA A 90 1.70 20.78 18.66
N GLN A 91 2.88 21.20 18.23
CA GLN A 91 3.08 22.54 17.68
C GLN A 91 2.28 22.74 16.39
N ILE A 92 2.32 21.78 15.44
CA ILE A 92 1.50 21.86 14.22
C ILE A 92 0.00 21.74 14.53
N ALA A 93 -0.41 20.96 15.51
CA ALA A 93 -1.81 20.86 15.95
C ALA A 93 -2.34 22.20 16.49
N ASN A 94 -1.54 22.90 17.33
CA ASN A 94 -1.86 24.26 17.78
C ASN A 94 -1.91 25.27 16.62
N LEU A 95 -1.01 25.15 15.65
CA LEU A 95 -1.01 25.99 14.44
C LEU A 95 -2.31 25.78 13.64
N LEU A 96 -2.71 24.51 13.41
CA LEU A 96 -3.97 24.18 12.73
C LEU A 96 -5.19 24.77 13.45
N GLN A 97 -5.23 24.66 14.78
CA GLN A 97 -6.29 25.29 15.57
C GLN A 97 -6.30 26.83 15.45
N SER A 98 -5.13 27.46 15.37
CA SER A 98 -5.03 28.91 15.15
C SER A 98 -5.57 29.34 13.79
N TYR A 99 -5.55 28.47 12.79
CA TYR A 99 -6.23 28.66 11.49
C TYR A 99 -7.72 28.34 11.52
N GLY A 100 -8.27 27.91 12.66
CA GLY A 100 -9.67 27.59 12.84
C GLY A 100 -10.05 26.16 12.42
N VAL A 101 -9.07 25.28 12.17
CA VAL A 101 -9.32 23.87 11.86
C VAL A 101 -9.94 23.17 13.07
N LYS A 102 -10.99 22.40 12.83
CA LYS A 102 -11.77 21.65 13.81
C LYS A 102 -11.76 20.15 13.49
N ALA A 103 -12.24 19.36 14.44
CA ALA A 103 -12.49 17.93 14.20
C ALA A 103 -13.38 17.73 12.96
N GLY A 104 -13.00 16.81 12.09
CA GLY A 104 -13.67 16.52 10.82
C GLY A 104 -13.23 17.37 9.62
N ASP A 105 -12.58 18.53 9.82
CA ASP A 105 -12.00 19.34 8.73
C ASP A 105 -10.84 18.61 8.05
N LYS A 106 -10.61 18.87 6.75
CA LYS A 106 -9.57 18.23 5.98
C LYS A 106 -8.31 19.09 5.92
N VAL A 107 -7.19 18.46 6.27
CA VAL A 107 -5.85 19.00 6.15
C VAL A 107 -5.07 18.14 5.16
N ALA A 108 -4.51 18.75 4.13
CA ALA A 108 -3.79 18.03 3.09
C ALA A 108 -2.28 18.29 3.14
N THR A 109 -1.50 17.32 2.66
CA THR A 109 -0.11 17.55 2.28
C THR A 109 0.15 17.15 0.84
N MET A 110 0.98 17.93 0.16
CA MET A 110 1.67 17.54 -1.07
C MET A 110 3.18 17.68 -0.82
N LEU A 111 3.72 16.71 -0.10
CA LEU A 111 5.13 16.66 0.34
C LEU A 111 5.73 15.30 -0.05
N PRO A 112 7.02 15.22 -0.35
CA PRO A 112 7.73 13.95 -0.43
C PRO A 112 7.77 13.26 0.95
N ARG A 113 8.41 12.10 1.03
CA ARG A 113 8.57 11.33 2.28
C ARG A 113 9.56 12.02 3.22
N THR A 114 9.09 13.02 3.96
CA THR A 114 9.89 13.85 4.86
C THR A 114 9.36 13.82 6.30
N PRO A 115 10.15 14.23 7.29
CA PRO A 115 9.70 14.36 8.68
C PRO A 115 8.50 15.31 8.85
N GLU A 116 8.43 16.36 8.03
CA GLU A 116 7.33 17.32 8.04
C GLU A 116 6.00 16.67 7.64
N LEU A 117 6.02 15.81 6.60
CA LEU A 117 4.83 15.04 6.20
C LEU A 117 4.30 14.23 7.39
N LEU A 118 5.17 13.45 8.05
CA LEU A 118 4.76 12.63 9.20
C LEU A 118 4.24 13.48 10.36
N THR A 119 4.90 14.61 10.64
CA THR A 119 4.50 15.54 11.69
C THR A 119 3.10 16.11 11.42
N VAL A 120 2.81 16.52 10.18
CA VAL A 120 1.49 17.05 9.80
C VAL A 120 0.40 15.98 9.89
N VAL A 121 0.69 14.73 9.49
CA VAL A 121 -0.23 13.60 9.64
C VAL A 121 -0.64 13.43 11.09
N LEU A 122 0.32 13.32 12.00
CA LEU A 122 0.07 13.13 13.43
C LEU A 122 -0.63 14.34 14.06
N ALA A 123 -0.26 15.56 13.67
CA ALA A 123 -0.89 16.79 14.16
C ALA A 123 -2.36 16.87 13.75
N THR A 124 -2.67 16.51 12.51
CA THR A 124 -4.04 16.47 11.98
C THR A 124 -4.90 15.50 12.78
N TRP A 125 -4.42 14.29 13.01
CA TRP A 125 -5.12 13.29 13.81
C TRP A 125 -5.29 13.71 15.27
N ARG A 126 -4.30 14.42 15.83
CA ARG A 126 -4.32 14.86 17.25
C ARG A 126 -5.52 15.74 17.55
N ILE A 127 -5.87 16.64 16.66
CA ILE A 127 -7.04 17.53 16.82
C ILE A 127 -8.35 16.93 16.27
N GLY A 128 -8.35 15.65 15.90
CA GLY A 128 -9.52 14.97 15.32
C GLY A 128 -9.86 15.42 13.91
N ALA A 129 -8.98 16.14 13.23
CA ALA A 129 -9.13 16.50 11.82
C ALA A 129 -8.77 15.30 10.93
N VAL A 130 -9.19 15.37 9.68
CA VAL A 130 -9.05 14.30 8.69
C VAL A 130 -7.88 14.59 7.77
N TYR A 131 -6.90 13.70 7.76
CA TYR A 131 -5.75 13.86 6.86
C TYR A 131 -6.09 13.45 5.43
N GLN A 132 -5.69 14.29 4.47
CA GLN A 132 -5.89 14.07 3.04
C GLN A 132 -4.53 14.06 2.31
N PRO A 133 -4.06 12.91 1.81
CA PRO A 133 -2.85 12.88 1.00
C PRO A 133 -3.10 13.42 -0.40
N LEU A 134 -2.15 14.20 -0.92
CA LEU A 134 -2.07 14.59 -2.32
C LEU A 134 -0.75 14.08 -2.88
N PHE A 135 -0.83 13.16 -3.83
CA PHE A 135 0.37 12.58 -4.44
C PHE A 135 1.13 13.65 -5.24
N THR A 136 2.44 13.72 -5.05
CA THR A 136 3.29 14.78 -5.63
C THR A 136 3.27 14.82 -7.16
N ALA A 137 2.97 13.70 -7.83
CA ALA A 137 2.83 13.66 -9.28
C ALA A 137 1.45 14.11 -9.81
N PHE A 138 0.50 14.48 -8.95
CA PHE A 138 -0.78 15.01 -9.44
C PHE A 138 -0.60 16.38 -10.10
N GLY A 139 -1.31 16.57 -11.24
CA GLY A 139 -1.49 17.85 -11.88
C GLY A 139 -2.67 18.63 -11.29
N TYR A 140 -2.80 19.90 -11.72
CA TYR A 140 -3.77 20.87 -11.23
C TYR A 140 -5.22 20.35 -11.15
N ASP A 141 -5.76 19.77 -12.23
CA ASP A 141 -7.16 19.31 -12.26
C ASP A 141 -7.43 18.21 -11.22
N SER A 142 -6.47 17.30 -11.04
CA SER A 142 -6.55 16.25 -10.04
C SER A 142 -6.52 16.78 -8.62
N ILE A 143 -5.69 17.79 -8.36
CA ILE A 143 -5.58 18.47 -7.06
C ILE A 143 -6.88 19.23 -6.79
N LYS A 144 -7.27 20.09 -7.72
CA LYS A 144 -8.49 20.90 -7.60
C LYS A 144 -9.73 20.05 -7.31
N TYR A 145 -9.92 18.99 -8.08
CA TYR A 145 -11.06 18.08 -7.87
C TYR A 145 -11.09 17.50 -6.45
N ARG A 146 -9.94 17.05 -5.94
CA ARG A 146 -9.84 16.46 -4.60
C ARG A 146 -10.05 17.47 -3.48
N MET A 147 -9.47 18.65 -3.62
CA MET A 147 -9.62 19.72 -2.65
C MET A 147 -11.05 20.25 -2.59
N ASP A 148 -11.65 20.50 -3.75
CA ASP A 148 -13.05 20.98 -3.83
C ASP A 148 -14.02 19.95 -3.21
N LYS A 149 -13.81 18.65 -3.54
CA LYS A 149 -14.68 17.57 -3.02
C LYS A 149 -14.54 17.35 -1.52
N ALA A 150 -13.32 17.47 -1.00
CA ALA A 150 -13.04 17.28 0.41
C ALA A 150 -13.27 18.53 1.26
N ASP A 151 -13.45 19.71 0.66
CA ASP A 151 -13.49 21.01 1.36
C ASP A 151 -12.22 21.23 2.20
N THR A 152 -11.05 21.08 1.55
CA THR A 152 -9.75 21.14 2.19
C THR A 152 -9.47 22.53 2.77
N LYS A 153 -9.13 22.62 4.06
CA LYS A 153 -8.95 23.89 4.77
C LYS A 153 -7.51 24.40 4.74
N VAL A 154 -6.54 23.48 4.89
CA VAL A 154 -5.12 23.78 4.96
C VAL A 154 -4.34 22.81 4.08
N VAL A 155 -3.34 23.32 3.37
CA VAL A 155 -2.39 22.52 2.59
C VAL A 155 -0.97 22.84 3.03
N PHE A 156 -0.20 21.78 3.33
CA PHE A 156 1.25 21.86 3.47
C PHE A 156 1.91 21.35 2.19
N THR A 157 2.82 22.15 1.64
CA THR A 157 3.51 21.81 0.39
C THR A 157 4.96 22.31 0.41
N ASN A 158 5.80 21.82 -0.49
CA ASN A 158 7.16 22.33 -0.69
C ASN A 158 7.22 23.24 -1.93
N LEU A 159 8.36 23.91 -2.13
CA LEU A 159 8.54 24.85 -3.23
C LEU A 159 8.31 24.21 -4.60
N GLU A 160 8.78 22.97 -4.79
CA GLU A 160 8.66 22.23 -6.05
C GLU A 160 7.19 22.04 -6.49
N ASN A 161 6.31 21.82 -5.53
CA ASN A 161 4.89 21.55 -5.79
C ASN A 161 4.00 22.80 -5.65
N ARG A 162 4.52 23.92 -5.10
CA ARG A 162 3.70 25.10 -4.75
C ARG A 162 2.96 25.71 -5.93
N SER A 163 3.57 25.78 -7.09
CA SER A 163 2.94 26.33 -8.31
C SER A 163 1.67 25.59 -8.73
N LYS A 164 1.51 24.33 -8.36
CA LYS A 164 0.30 23.55 -8.65
C LYS A 164 -0.96 24.03 -7.91
N PHE A 165 -0.78 24.93 -6.92
CA PHE A 165 -1.85 25.49 -6.09
C PHE A 165 -2.11 26.99 -6.34
N GLU A 166 -1.56 27.58 -7.40
CA GLU A 166 -1.61 29.01 -7.61
C GLU A 166 -3.04 29.58 -7.53
N ASP A 167 -3.97 29.01 -8.29
CA ASP A 167 -5.38 29.43 -8.30
C ASP A 167 -6.21 28.91 -7.11
N LEU A 168 -5.68 28.01 -6.30
CA LEU A 168 -6.37 27.40 -5.16
C LEU A 168 -6.04 28.09 -3.83
N ALA A 169 -4.95 28.84 -3.79
CA ALA A 169 -4.44 29.50 -2.58
C ALA A 169 -5.35 30.60 -2.05
N GLU A 170 -6.22 31.18 -2.88
CA GLU A 170 -7.19 32.21 -2.43
C GLU A 170 -8.24 31.66 -1.46
N GLN A 171 -8.56 30.37 -1.54
CA GLN A 171 -9.64 29.73 -0.77
C GLN A 171 -9.11 28.77 0.30
N THR A 172 -7.81 28.48 0.30
CA THR A 172 -7.19 27.48 1.16
C THR A 172 -5.94 28.04 1.82
N LYS A 173 -5.80 27.84 3.13
CA LYS A 173 -4.57 28.27 3.84
C LYS A 173 -3.38 27.44 3.39
N MET A 174 -2.34 28.10 2.91
CA MET A 174 -1.11 27.45 2.46
C MET A 174 0.01 27.60 3.50
N VAL A 175 0.75 26.51 3.73
CA VAL A 175 1.95 26.48 4.57
C VAL A 175 3.09 25.87 3.75
N LEU A 176 4.16 26.63 3.57
CA LEU A 176 5.30 26.22 2.76
C LEU A 176 6.41 25.61 3.62
N VAL A 177 6.81 24.40 3.25
CA VAL A 177 8.02 23.72 3.73
C VAL A 177 9.15 24.10 2.77
N GLY A 178 10.13 24.89 3.25
CA GLY A 178 11.21 25.41 2.43
C GLY A 178 11.89 26.60 3.10
N SER A 179 12.42 27.54 2.31
CA SER A 179 13.02 28.77 2.84
C SER A 179 11.96 29.82 3.23
N ILE A 180 12.36 30.72 4.14
CA ILE A 180 11.52 31.87 4.53
C ILE A 180 11.26 32.79 3.33
N GLU A 181 12.25 32.97 2.48
CA GLU A 181 12.17 33.83 1.29
C GLU A 181 11.16 33.29 0.28
N ASP A 182 11.15 31.96 0.08
CA ASP A 182 10.16 31.31 -0.78
C ASP A 182 8.74 31.50 -0.24
N ALA A 183 8.53 31.26 1.05
CA ALA A 183 7.23 31.44 1.67
C ALA A 183 6.72 32.90 1.54
N GLN A 184 7.60 33.90 1.77
CA GLN A 184 7.27 35.29 1.59
C GLN A 184 6.93 35.63 0.13
N THR A 185 7.65 35.06 -0.82
CA THR A 185 7.42 35.27 -2.26
C THR A 185 6.03 34.79 -2.69
N TRP A 186 5.57 33.67 -2.15
CA TRP A 186 4.24 33.13 -2.43
C TRP A 186 3.13 33.72 -1.52
N GLY A 187 3.48 34.46 -0.47
CA GLY A 187 2.53 34.96 0.52
C GLY A 187 1.99 33.86 1.45
N ASP A 188 2.71 32.75 1.57
CA ASP A 188 2.37 31.60 2.40
C ASP A 188 2.96 31.72 3.81
N ASP A 189 2.40 30.99 4.77
CA ASP A 189 3.06 30.85 6.07
C ASP A 189 4.26 29.89 5.94
N HIS A 190 5.37 30.26 6.57
CA HIS A 190 6.56 29.42 6.59
C HIS A 190 6.46 28.36 7.69
N TYR A 191 6.65 27.07 7.34
CA TYR A 191 6.45 25.93 8.24
C TYR A 191 7.19 26.06 9.58
N ILE A 192 8.52 26.24 9.55
CA ILE A 192 9.35 26.28 10.78
C ILE A 192 9.02 27.49 11.64
N GLN A 193 8.83 28.67 11.06
CA GLN A 193 8.51 29.89 11.83
C GLN A 193 7.14 29.79 12.49
N SER A 194 6.14 29.30 11.75
CA SER A 194 4.78 29.16 12.25
C SER A 194 4.71 28.11 13.36
N MET A 195 5.43 26.99 13.20
CA MET A 195 5.54 25.92 14.19
C MET A 195 6.25 26.41 15.48
N ALA A 196 7.38 27.10 15.33
CA ALA A 196 8.20 27.54 16.48
C ALA A 196 7.46 28.50 17.44
N ALA A 197 6.44 29.21 16.94
CA ALA A 197 5.60 30.09 17.76
C ALA A 197 4.55 29.36 18.60
N GLN A 198 4.39 28.04 18.41
CA GLN A 198 3.31 27.27 19.02
C GLN A 198 3.76 26.48 20.25
N SER A 199 2.78 26.17 21.13
CA SER A 199 3.00 25.29 22.28
C SER A 199 3.36 23.87 21.84
N GLN A 200 4.25 23.21 22.58
CA GLN A 200 4.62 21.81 22.43
C GLN A 200 3.65 20.83 23.12
N THR A 201 2.55 21.33 23.63
CA THR A 201 1.52 20.54 24.32
C THR A 201 0.12 20.91 23.83
N ILE A 202 -0.71 19.93 23.63
CA ILE A 202 -2.14 20.06 23.32
C ILE A 202 -2.82 18.72 23.62
N GLU A 203 -3.99 18.75 24.22
CA GLU A 203 -4.76 17.55 24.49
C GLU A 203 -5.36 16.99 23.19
N PRO A 204 -5.29 15.66 22.97
CA PRO A 204 -5.86 15.03 21.79
C PRO A 204 -7.40 15.02 21.85
N VAL A 205 -8.03 15.18 20.71
CA VAL A 205 -9.48 15.10 20.57
C VAL A 205 -9.90 13.65 20.37
N ILE A 206 -10.57 13.07 21.35
CA ILE A 206 -11.05 11.68 21.31
C ILE A 206 -12.40 11.62 20.61
N LEU A 207 -12.54 10.75 19.63
CA LEU A 207 -13.69 10.62 18.73
C LEU A 207 -14.28 9.20 18.78
N ASP A 208 -15.53 9.08 18.34
CA ASP A 208 -16.14 7.77 18.11
C ASP A 208 -15.41 7.01 17.01
N THR A 209 -15.39 5.68 17.06
CA THR A 209 -14.63 4.83 16.12
C THR A 209 -15.08 4.96 14.66
N ASP A 210 -16.34 5.38 14.43
CA ASP A 210 -16.85 5.67 13.07
C ASP A 210 -16.37 7.04 12.51
N ALA A 211 -15.74 7.89 13.33
CA ALA A 211 -15.23 9.17 12.87
C ALA A 211 -14.06 8.97 11.87
N PRO A 212 -14.07 9.66 10.71
CA PRO A 212 -12.99 9.55 9.74
C PRO A 212 -11.72 10.22 10.25
N PHE A 213 -10.56 9.58 9.99
CA PHE A 213 -9.24 10.16 10.22
C PHE A 213 -8.42 10.32 8.94
N LEU A 214 -8.83 9.64 7.84
CA LEU A 214 -8.23 9.77 6.50
C LEU A 214 -9.31 10.03 5.46
N GLN A 215 -9.01 10.88 4.48
CA GLN A 215 -9.79 11.09 3.27
C GLN A 215 -8.97 10.66 2.06
N MET A 216 -9.24 9.47 1.58
CA MET A 216 -8.59 8.90 0.40
C MET A 216 -9.41 9.16 -0.87
N PHE A 217 -8.75 8.99 -2.02
CA PHE A 217 -9.40 9.01 -3.33
C PHE A 217 -8.88 7.84 -4.16
N THR A 218 -9.79 7.02 -4.66
CA THR A 218 -9.43 5.90 -5.53
C THR A 218 -9.25 6.37 -6.97
N SER A 219 -8.37 5.72 -7.71
CA SER A 219 -8.33 5.84 -9.16
C SER A 219 -9.49 5.01 -9.73
N GLY A 220 -10.62 5.63 -10.06
CA GLY A 220 -11.67 4.93 -10.80
C GLY A 220 -11.13 4.46 -12.16
N THR A 221 -11.41 3.22 -12.53
CA THR A 221 -11.07 2.67 -13.85
C THR A 221 -11.83 3.38 -14.97
N VAL A 222 -13.01 3.93 -14.66
CA VAL A 222 -13.84 4.73 -15.58
C VAL A 222 -14.42 5.92 -14.80
N GLY A 223 -13.93 7.15 -15.09
CA GLY A 223 -14.52 8.39 -14.59
C GLY A 223 -13.70 9.10 -13.49
N LYS A 224 -14.36 9.98 -12.74
CA LYS A 224 -13.74 10.77 -11.66
C LYS A 224 -13.44 9.90 -10.44
N SER A 225 -12.32 10.19 -9.76
CA SER A 225 -11.93 9.51 -8.51
C SER A 225 -13.04 9.53 -7.46
N LYS A 226 -13.24 8.41 -6.78
CA LYS A 226 -14.21 8.28 -5.69
C LYS A 226 -13.55 8.60 -4.35
N GLY A 227 -14.26 9.30 -3.47
CA GLY A 227 -13.79 9.57 -2.11
C GLY A 227 -14.04 8.39 -1.18
N VAL A 228 -13.04 8.02 -0.41
CA VAL A 228 -13.10 7.00 0.65
C VAL A 228 -12.74 7.66 1.97
N SER A 229 -13.72 7.81 2.83
CA SER A 229 -13.49 8.24 4.22
C SER A 229 -13.15 7.01 5.05
N VAL A 230 -11.95 6.98 5.61
CA VAL A 230 -11.46 5.86 6.43
C VAL A 230 -11.72 6.18 7.90
N PRO A 231 -12.56 5.41 8.60
CA PRO A 231 -12.87 5.64 10.01
C PRO A 231 -11.75 5.11 10.93
N LEU A 232 -11.74 5.58 12.17
CA LEU A 232 -10.83 5.08 13.21
C LEU A 232 -10.97 3.57 13.44
N ALA A 233 -12.15 3.00 13.17
CA ALA A 233 -12.39 1.55 13.18
C ALA A 233 -11.51 0.76 12.20
N ALA A 234 -10.78 1.40 11.28
CA ALA A 234 -9.81 0.74 10.40
C ALA A 234 -8.49 0.36 11.09
N LEU A 235 -8.15 1.00 12.23
CA LEU A 235 -6.88 0.77 12.92
C LEU A 235 -6.63 -0.71 13.29
N PRO A 236 -7.61 -1.47 13.81
CA PRO A 236 -7.42 -2.91 14.06
C PRO A 236 -7.13 -3.72 12.80
N ALA A 237 -7.76 -3.40 11.65
CA ALA A 237 -7.48 -4.06 10.38
C ALA A 237 -6.05 -3.79 9.90
N PHE A 238 -5.54 -2.55 10.08
CA PHE A 238 -4.16 -2.23 9.76
C PHE A 238 -3.18 -2.96 10.67
N TYR A 239 -3.49 -3.07 11.97
CA TYR A 239 -2.69 -3.84 12.92
C TYR A 239 -2.62 -5.32 12.53
N LEU A 240 -3.77 -5.96 12.22
CA LEU A 240 -3.84 -7.36 11.79
C LEU A 240 -2.92 -7.64 10.61
N TYR A 241 -2.97 -6.78 9.59
CA TYR A 241 -2.12 -6.90 8.42
C TYR A 241 -0.64 -6.79 8.78
N MET A 242 -0.25 -5.75 9.52
CA MET A 242 1.14 -5.54 9.89
C MET A 242 1.68 -6.67 10.78
N ARG A 243 0.87 -7.15 11.71
CA ARG A 243 1.30 -8.15 12.69
C ARG A 243 1.34 -9.57 12.12
N TYR A 244 0.40 -9.91 11.25
CA TYR A 244 0.24 -11.31 10.82
C TYR A 244 0.59 -11.55 9.35
N ALA A 245 0.25 -10.66 8.44
CA ALA A 245 0.62 -10.81 7.03
C ALA A 245 2.07 -10.38 6.78
N ILE A 246 2.43 -9.17 7.19
CA ILE A 246 3.80 -8.61 7.11
C ILE A 246 4.76 -9.29 8.09
N ASP A 247 4.28 -9.84 9.21
CA ASP A 247 5.09 -10.31 10.34
C ASP A 247 6.03 -9.23 10.85
N LEU A 248 5.50 -8.01 11.05
CA LEU A 248 6.33 -6.91 11.55
C LEU A 248 6.66 -7.13 13.04
N ARG A 249 7.95 -7.17 13.37
CA ARG A 249 8.50 -7.46 14.70
C ARG A 249 9.18 -6.24 15.30
N GLU A 250 9.37 -6.24 16.62
CA GLU A 250 9.98 -5.11 17.35
C GLU A 250 11.44 -4.84 16.95
N ASP A 251 12.16 -5.87 16.49
CA ASP A 251 13.56 -5.79 16.05
C ASP A 251 13.71 -5.51 14.54
N ASP A 252 12.60 -5.43 13.78
CA ASP A 252 12.65 -5.16 12.34
C ASP A 252 13.07 -3.72 12.02
N GLN A 253 13.87 -3.61 10.97
CA GLN A 253 14.09 -2.38 10.23
C GLN A 253 13.13 -2.40 9.04
N TYR A 254 11.95 -1.81 9.22
CA TYR A 254 10.87 -1.92 8.24
C TYR A 254 10.85 -0.77 7.26
N TRP A 255 10.93 -1.10 5.98
CA TRP A 255 10.79 -0.14 4.90
C TRP A 255 9.66 -0.52 3.94
N ASN A 256 8.68 0.36 3.80
CA ASN A 256 7.68 0.28 2.74
C ASN A 256 7.99 1.34 1.68
N MET A 257 8.25 0.91 0.45
CA MET A 257 8.63 1.77 -0.66
C MET A 257 7.46 2.56 -1.25
N ALA A 258 6.21 2.20 -0.92
CA ALA A 258 5.04 2.86 -1.46
C ALA A 258 4.93 4.32 -1.00
N ASP A 259 4.48 5.18 -1.91
CA ASP A 259 4.29 6.61 -1.62
C ASP A 259 3.09 6.82 -0.70
N PRO A 260 3.23 7.63 0.39
CA PRO A 260 2.13 7.97 1.30
C PRO A 260 0.98 8.77 0.67
N GLY A 261 1.14 9.26 -0.55
CA GLY A 261 0.06 9.81 -1.36
C GLY A 261 -1.01 8.77 -1.77
N TRP A 262 -0.71 7.47 -1.58
CA TRP A 262 -1.58 6.34 -1.86
C TRP A 262 -1.90 5.54 -0.59
N ALA A 263 -2.99 4.76 -0.65
CA ALA A 263 -3.46 3.97 0.48
C ALA A 263 -2.38 3.04 1.04
N TYR A 264 -1.69 2.28 0.19
CA TYR A 264 -0.68 1.32 0.65
C TYR A 264 0.47 1.98 1.42
N GLY A 265 0.94 3.14 0.95
CA GLY A 265 1.95 3.92 1.66
C GLY A 265 1.41 4.53 2.96
N LEU A 266 0.26 5.22 2.90
CA LEU A 266 -0.29 5.88 4.08
C LEU A 266 -0.71 4.90 5.19
N TYR A 267 -1.36 3.79 4.80
CA TYR A 267 -1.82 2.78 5.75
C TYR A 267 -0.65 1.98 6.35
N TYR A 268 0.37 1.64 5.54
CA TYR A 268 1.35 0.63 5.89
C TYR A 268 2.81 1.09 5.89
N ALA A 269 3.13 2.32 5.41
CA ALA A 269 4.42 2.96 5.68
C ALA A 269 4.35 3.97 6.82
N ILE A 270 3.15 4.45 7.19
CA ILE A 270 2.96 5.43 8.26
C ILE A 270 2.13 4.83 9.40
N THR A 271 0.83 4.61 9.15
CA THR A 271 -0.11 4.24 10.23
C THR A 271 0.26 2.91 10.86
N GLY A 272 0.51 1.88 10.05
CA GLY A 272 0.78 0.52 10.52
C GLY A 272 2.00 0.38 11.44
N PRO A 273 3.22 0.73 11.02
CA PRO A 273 4.39 0.62 11.88
C PRO A 273 4.28 1.47 13.13
N LEU A 274 3.80 2.70 13.04
CA LEU A 274 3.58 3.56 14.21
C LEU A 274 2.52 2.99 15.15
N LEU A 275 1.46 2.36 14.64
CA LEU A 275 0.48 1.67 15.47
C LEU A 275 1.10 0.51 16.27
N LEU A 276 2.11 -0.17 15.74
CA LEU A 276 2.85 -1.18 16.47
C LEU A 276 3.96 -0.59 17.38
N GLY A 277 4.26 0.69 17.27
CA GLY A 277 5.36 1.37 17.98
C GLY A 277 6.73 1.03 17.40
N ILE A 278 6.78 0.75 16.10
CA ILE A 278 7.97 0.35 15.35
C ILE A 278 8.42 1.51 14.46
N THR A 279 9.74 1.62 14.28
CA THR A 279 10.37 2.63 13.44
C THR A 279 9.95 2.45 11.98
N THR A 280 9.49 3.52 11.33
CA THR A 280 9.34 3.56 9.88
C THR A 280 10.55 4.21 9.21
N TYR A 281 10.86 3.77 7.99
CA TYR A 281 11.99 4.28 7.20
C TYR A 281 11.48 5.04 5.99
N PHE A 282 11.97 6.26 5.79
CA PHE A 282 11.68 7.09 4.64
C PHE A 282 12.94 7.32 3.82
N ASN A 283 12.92 6.95 2.56
CA ASN A 283 13.87 7.38 1.54
C ASN A 283 13.19 8.46 0.70
N GLU A 284 13.69 9.69 0.74
CA GLU A 284 13.10 10.81 0.00
C GLU A 284 13.37 10.71 -1.50
N ALA A 285 14.45 10.03 -1.89
CA ALA A 285 14.78 9.85 -3.29
C ALA A 285 13.68 9.05 -4.02
N GLY A 286 13.48 9.37 -5.28
CA GLY A 286 12.69 8.56 -6.20
C GLY A 286 13.32 7.17 -6.38
N PHE A 287 12.59 6.26 -7.04
CA PHE A 287 13.10 4.92 -7.30
C PHE A 287 14.36 5.01 -8.20
N ASP A 288 15.46 4.48 -7.67
CA ASP A 288 16.69 4.15 -8.37
C ASP A 288 17.23 2.85 -7.76
N ALA A 289 17.59 1.87 -8.59
CA ALA A 289 17.95 0.54 -8.11
C ALA A 289 19.24 0.54 -7.26
N THR A 290 20.23 1.36 -7.64
CA THR A 290 21.48 1.50 -6.89
C THR A 290 21.24 2.15 -5.53
N ASN A 291 20.54 3.29 -5.52
CA ASN A 291 20.15 3.95 -4.27
C ASN A 291 19.29 3.05 -3.39
N THR A 292 18.35 2.30 -3.98
CA THR A 292 17.51 1.33 -3.26
C THR A 292 18.36 0.28 -2.54
N ARG A 293 19.33 -0.33 -3.24
CA ARG A 293 20.25 -1.33 -2.66
C ARG A 293 21.10 -0.70 -1.56
N GLU A 294 21.70 0.45 -1.81
CA GLU A 294 22.52 1.17 -0.83
C GLU A 294 21.74 1.54 0.43
N PHE A 295 20.50 2.01 0.27
CA PHE A 295 19.60 2.30 1.39
C PHE A 295 19.31 1.05 2.22
N MET A 296 18.98 -0.07 1.57
CA MET A 296 18.73 -1.35 2.26
C MET A 296 19.94 -1.82 3.06
N VAL A 297 21.14 -1.73 2.49
CA VAL A 297 22.38 -2.11 3.16
C VAL A 297 22.71 -1.17 4.32
N ARG A 298 22.68 0.15 4.06
CA ARG A 298 23.02 1.19 5.06
C ARG A 298 22.13 1.13 6.29
N HIS A 299 20.84 0.93 6.09
CA HIS A 299 19.85 0.87 7.16
C HIS A 299 19.58 -0.54 7.66
N LYS A 300 20.24 -1.57 7.10
CA LYS A 300 20.05 -2.98 7.46
C LYS A 300 18.59 -3.38 7.44
N ILE A 301 17.89 -3.03 6.35
CA ILE A 301 16.45 -3.32 6.20
C ILE A 301 16.22 -4.83 6.31
N THR A 302 15.35 -5.24 7.25
CA THR A 302 15.02 -6.65 7.52
C THR A 302 13.67 -7.06 6.97
N ASN A 303 12.75 -6.12 6.82
CA ASN A 303 11.40 -6.35 6.33
C ASN A 303 11.04 -5.29 5.29
N LEU A 304 10.85 -5.74 4.04
CA LEU A 304 10.61 -4.87 2.88
C LEU A 304 9.18 -5.04 2.37
N ALA A 305 8.48 -3.94 2.17
CA ALA A 305 7.19 -3.92 1.47
C ALA A 305 7.27 -3.06 0.20
N SER A 306 6.78 -3.59 -0.92
CA SER A 306 6.85 -2.90 -2.21
C SER A 306 5.75 -3.36 -3.17
N SER A 307 5.78 -2.89 -4.41
CA SER A 307 4.92 -3.37 -5.49
C SER A 307 5.65 -4.38 -6.38
N PRO A 308 4.94 -5.26 -7.11
CA PRO A 308 5.53 -6.12 -8.13
C PRO A 308 6.33 -5.33 -9.17
N THR A 309 5.85 -4.15 -9.55
CA THR A 309 6.55 -3.24 -10.48
C THR A 309 7.94 -2.85 -9.95
N ALA A 310 8.07 -2.48 -8.66
CA ALA A 310 9.36 -2.12 -8.09
C ALA A 310 10.33 -3.32 -8.06
N PHE A 311 9.85 -4.52 -7.71
CA PHE A 311 10.66 -5.73 -7.79
C PHE A 311 11.11 -6.05 -9.22
N ARG A 312 10.23 -5.87 -10.25
CA ARG A 312 10.62 -6.01 -11.65
C ARG A 312 11.70 -5.00 -12.06
N MET A 313 11.61 -3.76 -11.58
CA MET A 313 12.62 -2.72 -11.84
C MET A 313 13.95 -3.04 -11.17
N MET A 314 13.93 -3.54 -9.93
CA MET A 314 15.14 -4.03 -9.24
C MET A 314 15.80 -5.16 -10.04
N LYS A 315 14.99 -6.15 -10.47
CA LYS A 315 15.46 -7.27 -11.27
C LYS A 315 16.07 -6.81 -12.59
N SER A 316 15.37 -5.99 -13.37
CA SER A 316 15.84 -5.55 -14.68
C SER A 316 17.06 -4.65 -14.63
N SER A 317 17.36 -4.01 -13.49
CA SER A 317 18.55 -3.19 -13.31
C SER A 317 19.87 -3.98 -13.26
N GLY A 318 19.81 -5.29 -12.89
CA GLY A 318 21.00 -6.11 -12.65
C GLY A 318 21.85 -5.73 -11.43
N VAL A 319 21.48 -4.66 -10.71
CA VAL A 319 22.24 -4.15 -9.54
C VAL A 319 22.30 -5.16 -8.39
N PHE A 320 21.29 -6.02 -8.29
CA PHE A 320 21.17 -7.04 -7.24
C PHE A 320 21.75 -8.40 -7.66
N ASP A 321 22.11 -8.58 -8.94
CA ASP A 321 22.55 -9.86 -9.50
C ASP A 321 24.04 -10.12 -9.27
N ASN A 322 24.82 -9.10 -8.87
CA ASN A 322 26.24 -9.22 -8.62
C ASN A 322 26.49 -9.97 -7.30
N LYS A 323 26.60 -11.29 -7.40
CA LYS A 323 27.52 -12.05 -6.53
C LYS A 323 28.90 -11.80 -7.13
N ASP A 324 29.69 -10.93 -6.54
CA ASP A 324 31.08 -10.78 -6.91
C ASP A 324 31.79 -12.11 -6.62
N ASP A 325 31.83 -13.01 -7.62
CA ASP A 325 32.49 -14.31 -7.57
C ASP A 325 34.03 -14.19 -7.48
N ASN A 326 34.56 -12.97 -7.36
CA ASN A 326 36.00 -12.69 -7.37
C ASN A 326 36.54 -11.97 -6.13
N ASP A 327 35.75 -11.78 -5.09
CA ASP A 327 36.22 -11.10 -3.89
C ASP A 327 36.42 -12.10 -2.74
N ASP A 328 37.56 -12.78 -2.76
CA ASP A 328 38.06 -13.67 -1.68
C ASP A 328 38.34 -12.90 -0.36
N ASP A 329 38.16 -11.57 -0.35
CA ASP A 329 38.42 -10.67 0.79
C ASP A 329 37.17 -10.26 1.57
N LEU A 330 35.99 -10.87 1.35
CA LEU A 330 34.74 -10.50 2.03
C LEU A 330 34.63 -11.01 3.48
N GLU A 331 35.49 -10.51 4.36
CA GLU A 331 35.21 -10.43 5.81
C GLU A 331 34.31 -9.20 6.15
N ASP A 332 33.97 -8.36 5.17
CA ASP A 332 33.12 -7.18 5.39
C ASP A 332 31.63 -7.49 5.12
N ASN A 333 30.92 -7.91 6.17
CA ASN A 333 29.46 -8.08 6.18
C ASN A 333 28.67 -6.78 5.88
N SER A 334 29.33 -5.64 5.63
CA SER A 334 28.70 -4.33 5.43
C SER A 334 27.94 -4.18 4.11
N THR A 335 28.22 -5.05 3.13
CA THR A 335 27.60 -5.00 1.78
C THR A 335 26.43 -5.99 1.60
N GLN A 336 26.18 -6.87 2.56
CA GLN A 336 25.16 -7.89 2.47
C GLN A 336 23.77 -7.34 2.88
N LEU A 337 22.72 -7.74 2.13
CA LEU A 337 21.34 -7.46 2.50
C LEU A 337 20.96 -8.21 3.79
N ALA A 338 20.21 -7.54 4.67
CA ALA A 338 19.77 -8.11 5.95
C ALA A 338 18.30 -8.58 5.93
N LEU A 339 17.70 -8.73 4.73
CA LEU A 339 16.28 -9.04 4.58
C LEU A 339 15.93 -10.39 5.22
N ARG A 340 14.91 -10.37 6.05
CA ARG A 340 14.24 -11.54 6.61
C ARG A 340 13.03 -11.95 5.77
N CYS A 341 12.28 -10.99 5.27
CA CYS A 341 11.11 -11.21 4.43
C CYS A 341 10.81 -9.99 3.55
N ALA A 342 10.09 -10.25 2.47
CA ALA A 342 9.57 -9.24 1.56
C ALA A 342 8.06 -9.41 1.35
N ASN A 343 7.39 -8.32 1.02
CA ASN A 343 5.94 -8.24 0.86
C ASN A 343 5.62 -7.48 -0.42
N SER A 344 4.63 -7.97 -1.15
CA SER A 344 4.20 -7.39 -2.42
C SER A 344 2.71 -7.13 -2.42
N ALA A 345 2.27 -5.97 -2.91
CA ALA A 345 0.86 -5.63 -3.03
C ALA A 345 0.58 -4.66 -4.19
N GLY A 346 -0.69 -4.62 -4.60
CA GLY A 346 -1.21 -3.64 -5.57
C GLY A 346 -1.33 -4.12 -7.00
N GLU A 347 -0.59 -5.16 -7.38
CA GLU A 347 -0.64 -5.85 -8.66
C GLU A 347 -0.39 -7.35 -8.41
N THR A 348 -0.66 -8.19 -9.38
CA THR A 348 -0.35 -9.63 -9.27
C THR A 348 1.16 -9.86 -9.24
N LEU A 349 1.61 -10.62 -8.26
CA LEU A 349 3.00 -11.04 -8.13
C LEU A 349 3.25 -12.31 -8.95
N ASN A 350 4.02 -12.22 -10.01
CA ASN A 350 4.30 -13.36 -10.85
C ASN A 350 5.44 -14.24 -10.31
N THR A 351 5.43 -15.52 -10.73
CA THR A 351 6.41 -16.53 -10.29
C THR A 351 7.85 -16.15 -10.60
N GLU A 352 8.08 -15.44 -11.70
CA GLU A 352 9.43 -15.00 -12.10
C GLU A 352 10.02 -14.02 -11.08
N VAL A 353 9.22 -13.08 -10.58
CA VAL A 353 9.63 -12.13 -9.53
C VAL A 353 9.86 -12.86 -8.21
N VAL A 354 8.98 -13.81 -7.85
CA VAL A 354 9.14 -14.61 -6.62
C VAL A 354 10.49 -15.33 -6.64
N ASN A 355 10.79 -16.07 -7.72
CA ASN A 355 12.05 -16.81 -7.86
C ASN A 355 13.27 -15.88 -7.82
N TRP A 356 13.15 -14.69 -8.43
CA TRP A 356 14.24 -13.71 -8.42
C TRP A 356 14.48 -13.17 -7.00
N VAL A 357 13.43 -12.81 -6.25
CA VAL A 357 13.55 -12.33 -4.86
C VAL A 357 14.19 -13.41 -3.97
N GLU A 358 13.75 -14.67 -4.07
CA GLU A 358 14.33 -15.76 -3.30
C GLU A 358 15.81 -16.00 -3.64
N THR A 359 16.19 -15.84 -4.92
CA THR A 359 17.55 -16.06 -5.39
C THR A 359 18.50 -14.93 -5.02
N TYR A 360 18.10 -13.68 -5.25
CA TYR A 360 18.98 -12.52 -5.18
C TYR A 360 18.80 -11.65 -3.94
N LEU A 361 17.61 -11.63 -3.35
CA LEU A 361 17.37 -10.94 -2.08
C LEU A 361 17.41 -11.92 -0.89
N ALA A 362 17.55 -13.22 -1.14
CA ALA A 362 17.73 -14.31 -0.17
C ALA A 362 16.60 -14.35 0.91
N CYS A 363 15.38 -13.94 0.57
CA CYS A 363 14.22 -13.99 1.44
C CYS A 363 12.96 -14.40 0.68
N GLN A 364 11.93 -14.85 1.42
CA GLN A 364 10.62 -15.10 0.82
C GLN A 364 9.88 -13.79 0.56
N VAL A 365 9.25 -13.69 -0.63
CA VAL A 365 8.27 -12.64 -0.93
C VAL A 365 6.86 -13.24 -0.95
N LYS A 366 5.92 -12.53 -0.32
CA LYS A 366 4.53 -12.95 -0.24
C LYS A 366 3.59 -11.91 -0.84
N ASP A 367 2.61 -12.39 -1.63
CA ASP A 367 1.62 -11.54 -2.27
C ASP A 367 0.46 -11.21 -1.35
N GLN A 368 -0.13 -10.02 -1.54
CA GLN A 368 -1.11 -9.47 -0.63
C GLN A 368 -2.10 -8.61 -1.40
N TYR A 369 -3.38 -8.89 -1.17
CA TYR A 369 -4.48 -8.23 -1.85
C TYR A 369 -5.30 -7.38 -0.90
N GLY A 370 -5.66 -6.20 -1.39
CA GLY A 370 -6.56 -5.28 -0.73
C GLY A 370 -6.89 -4.08 -1.60
N GLN A 371 -7.73 -3.22 -1.08
CA GLN A 371 -8.22 -2.01 -1.75
C GLN A 371 -8.09 -0.81 -0.82
N THR A 372 -8.19 0.41 -1.38
CA THR A 372 -8.28 1.63 -0.57
C THR A 372 -9.47 1.57 0.40
N GLU A 373 -10.55 0.96 -0.05
CA GLU A 373 -11.81 0.78 0.67
C GLU A 373 -11.69 -0.16 1.87
N THR A 374 -10.92 -1.22 1.73
CA THR A 374 -10.94 -2.33 2.70
C THR A 374 -9.65 -2.49 3.51
N GLY A 375 -8.57 -1.82 3.09
CA GLY A 375 -7.23 -2.28 3.48
C GLY A 375 -6.95 -3.66 2.90
N MET A 376 -6.03 -4.41 3.50
CA MET A 376 -5.71 -5.76 3.07
C MET A 376 -6.73 -6.75 3.64
N THR A 377 -7.23 -7.66 2.79
CA THR A 377 -8.27 -8.63 3.13
C THR A 377 -7.90 -10.06 2.78
N CYS A 378 -6.95 -10.26 1.86
CA CYS A 378 -6.48 -11.57 1.43
C CYS A 378 -4.95 -11.53 1.30
N CYS A 379 -4.24 -12.42 2.00
CA CYS A 379 -2.80 -12.33 2.12
C CYS A 379 -2.14 -13.71 2.19
N ALA A 380 -0.97 -13.85 1.59
CA ALA A 380 -0.01 -14.87 1.98
C ALA A 380 0.69 -14.38 3.27
N HIS A 381 0.44 -15.05 4.40
CA HIS A 381 0.89 -14.59 5.71
C HIS A 381 2.31 -15.07 6.04
N HIS A 382 3.17 -14.18 6.59
CA HIS A 382 4.47 -14.56 7.13
C HIS A 382 4.38 -15.10 8.57
N ALA A 383 3.49 -14.54 9.41
CA ALA A 383 3.37 -14.94 10.81
C ALA A 383 2.35 -16.04 11.09
N LEU A 384 1.54 -16.45 10.11
CA LEU A 384 0.58 -17.53 10.23
C LEU A 384 0.98 -18.69 9.30
N ALA A 385 1.22 -19.86 9.88
CA ALA A 385 1.65 -21.02 9.13
C ALA A 385 0.50 -21.59 8.28
N HIS A 386 0.67 -21.60 6.96
CA HIS A 386 -0.24 -22.18 5.98
C HIS A 386 0.51 -22.47 4.68
N GLU A 387 -0.02 -23.40 3.90
CA GLU A 387 0.43 -23.56 2.52
C GLU A 387 -0.19 -22.45 1.66
N CYS A 388 0.62 -21.83 0.82
CA CYS A 388 0.20 -20.77 -0.09
C CYS A 388 0.90 -20.98 -1.44
N PRO A 389 0.18 -21.44 -2.46
CA PRO A 389 0.75 -21.61 -3.79
C PRO A 389 1.27 -20.29 -4.37
N VAL A 390 2.40 -20.32 -5.05
CA VAL A 390 2.96 -19.16 -5.76
C VAL A 390 1.99 -18.71 -6.85
N GLY A 391 1.69 -17.42 -6.89
CA GLY A 391 0.73 -16.82 -7.82
C GLY A 391 -0.67 -16.64 -7.24
N SER A 392 -0.96 -17.20 -6.05
CA SER A 392 -2.19 -16.88 -5.32
C SER A 392 -2.05 -15.59 -4.54
N MET A 393 -3.18 -14.92 -4.28
CA MET A 393 -3.25 -13.77 -3.36
C MET A 393 -3.14 -14.20 -1.89
N GLY A 394 -3.12 -15.51 -1.61
CA GLY A 394 -3.13 -16.08 -0.27
C GLY A 394 -4.51 -16.41 0.26
N MET A 395 -4.67 -16.30 1.57
CA MET A 395 -5.83 -16.66 2.36
C MET A 395 -6.51 -15.41 2.91
N ALA A 396 -7.80 -15.49 3.24
CA ALA A 396 -8.49 -14.38 3.92
C ALA A 396 -7.72 -13.92 5.18
N LEU A 397 -7.56 -12.61 5.34
CA LEU A 397 -6.98 -12.08 6.58
C LEU A 397 -7.96 -12.34 7.75
N PRO A 398 -7.52 -12.87 8.89
CA PRO A 398 -8.38 -13.07 10.05
C PRO A 398 -9.21 -11.82 10.37
N GLY A 399 -10.49 -12.02 10.72
CA GLY A 399 -11.45 -10.93 10.88
C GLY A 399 -12.17 -10.51 9.60
N HIS A 400 -11.90 -11.19 8.46
CA HIS A 400 -12.62 -11.00 7.20
C HIS A 400 -13.16 -12.34 6.68
N THR A 401 -14.40 -12.36 6.27
CA THR A 401 -15.01 -13.48 5.55
C THR A 401 -15.18 -13.11 4.09
N LEU A 402 -14.49 -13.84 3.22
CA LEU A 402 -14.49 -13.62 1.78
C LEU A 402 -15.27 -14.74 1.09
N VAL A 403 -16.06 -14.38 0.06
CA VAL A 403 -16.79 -15.30 -0.78
C VAL A 403 -16.63 -14.94 -2.25
N VAL A 404 -16.85 -15.92 -3.12
CA VAL A 404 -16.91 -15.73 -4.58
C VAL A 404 -18.35 -15.86 -5.01
N LEU A 405 -18.88 -14.86 -5.73
CA LEU A 405 -20.30 -14.76 -6.11
C LEU A 405 -20.48 -14.87 -7.61
N ASP A 406 -21.59 -15.50 -8.03
CA ASP A 406 -22.08 -15.43 -9.42
C ASP A 406 -22.84 -14.12 -9.69
N ASP A 407 -23.34 -13.96 -10.92
CA ASP A 407 -24.10 -12.78 -11.33
C ASP A 407 -25.46 -12.65 -10.61
N ASP A 408 -25.98 -13.74 -10.02
CA ASP A 408 -27.21 -13.79 -9.23
C ASP A 408 -26.98 -13.68 -7.71
N MET A 409 -25.74 -13.35 -7.30
CA MET A 409 -25.30 -13.22 -5.89
C MET A 409 -25.32 -14.54 -5.09
N ASN A 410 -25.27 -15.68 -5.74
CA ASN A 410 -25.09 -16.97 -5.06
C ASN A 410 -23.60 -17.23 -4.83
N VAL A 411 -23.26 -17.83 -3.69
CA VAL A 411 -21.89 -18.24 -3.40
C VAL A 411 -21.50 -19.44 -4.28
N LEU A 412 -20.43 -19.25 -5.05
CA LEU A 412 -19.87 -20.28 -5.93
C LEU A 412 -19.06 -21.32 -5.15
N PRO A 413 -19.04 -22.58 -5.61
CA PRO A 413 -18.13 -23.60 -5.08
C PRO A 413 -16.67 -23.29 -5.45
N ASP A 414 -15.74 -23.97 -4.74
CA ASP A 414 -14.32 -23.89 -5.04
C ASP A 414 -14.02 -24.34 -6.49
N GLY A 415 -13.13 -23.64 -7.18
CA GLY A 415 -12.74 -23.87 -8.56
C GLY A 415 -13.59 -23.14 -9.61
N GLU A 416 -14.56 -22.33 -9.17
CA GLU A 416 -15.34 -21.49 -10.07
C GLU A 416 -14.97 -20.01 -9.93
N GLN A 417 -14.89 -19.32 -11.07
CA GLN A 417 -14.58 -17.89 -11.14
C GLN A 417 -15.83 -17.04 -10.92
N GLY A 418 -15.71 -16.03 -10.07
CA GLY A 418 -16.78 -15.09 -9.80
C GLY A 418 -16.29 -13.82 -9.13
N GLN A 419 -17.22 -12.96 -8.76
CA GLN A 419 -16.91 -11.69 -8.10
C GLN A 419 -16.51 -11.90 -6.64
N LEU A 420 -15.34 -11.38 -6.26
CA LEU A 420 -14.92 -11.39 -4.86
C LEU A 420 -15.80 -10.43 -4.04
N ALA A 421 -16.31 -10.91 -2.93
CA ALA A 421 -17.08 -10.11 -1.99
C ALA A 421 -16.64 -10.34 -0.54
N VAL A 422 -16.80 -9.30 0.29
CA VAL A 422 -16.66 -9.38 1.74
C VAL A 422 -18.06 -9.55 2.35
N VAL A 423 -18.26 -10.58 3.17
CA VAL A 423 -19.49 -10.76 3.95
C VAL A 423 -19.42 -9.82 5.16
N VAL A 424 -20.17 -8.72 5.11
CA VAL A 424 -20.01 -7.59 6.05
C VAL A 424 -20.32 -8.00 7.49
N SER A 425 -21.44 -8.70 7.72
CA SER A 425 -21.86 -9.15 9.06
C SER A 425 -20.92 -10.17 9.71
N GLN A 426 -20.09 -10.86 8.91
CA GLN A 426 -19.13 -11.87 9.36
C GLN A 426 -17.68 -11.36 9.34
N SER A 427 -17.48 -10.07 9.08
CA SER A 427 -16.15 -9.47 8.94
C SER A 427 -15.96 -8.33 9.95
N PRO A 428 -15.69 -8.64 11.23
CA PRO A 428 -15.59 -7.62 12.28
C PRO A 428 -14.43 -6.63 12.05
N ALA A 429 -13.44 -6.97 11.24
CA ALA A 429 -12.35 -6.06 10.86
C ALA A 429 -12.68 -5.18 9.63
N PHE A 430 -13.83 -5.39 8.98
CA PHE A 430 -14.24 -4.60 7.83
C PHE A 430 -14.79 -3.23 8.25
N TYR A 431 -14.20 -2.16 7.69
CA TYR A 431 -14.47 -0.79 8.15
C TYR A 431 -15.13 0.13 7.11
N PHE A 432 -15.17 -0.24 5.82
CA PHE A 432 -15.72 0.64 4.79
C PHE A 432 -17.22 0.85 4.95
N ARG A 433 -17.67 2.11 4.83
CA ARG A 433 -19.07 2.52 5.02
C ARG A 433 -19.73 3.09 3.75
N GLY A 434 -19.01 3.05 2.63
CA GLY A 434 -19.46 3.62 1.36
C GLY A 434 -18.62 4.81 0.90
N TYR A 435 -18.85 5.24 -0.34
CA TYR A 435 -18.13 6.35 -0.95
C TYR A 435 -18.69 7.71 -0.53
N SER A 436 -17.81 8.67 -0.26
CA SER A 436 -18.18 9.96 0.33
C SER A 436 -19.10 10.81 -0.54
N TRP A 437 -19.01 10.73 -1.88
CA TRP A 437 -19.74 11.63 -2.80
C TRP A 437 -20.25 10.90 -4.04
N ASN A 438 -20.43 9.61 -3.97
CA ASN A 438 -20.81 8.80 -5.12
C ASN A 438 -22.07 7.99 -4.77
N GLU A 439 -23.04 8.03 -5.66
CA GLU A 439 -24.28 7.23 -5.57
C GLU A 439 -24.04 5.76 -5.96
N LYS A 440 -22.83 5.40 -6.44
CA LYS A 440 -22.55 4.01 -6.80
C LYS A 440 -22.63 3.13 -5.55
N GLN A 441 -23.61 2.26 -5.54
CA GLN A 441 -23.82 1.28 -4.49
C GLN A 441 -22.65 0.28 -4.53
N ALA A 442 -21.85 0.24 -3.45
CA ALA A 442 -20.77 -0.73 -3.30
C ALA A 442 -21.24 -1.99 -2.57
N PHE A 443 -22.44 -1.96 -2.00
CA PHE A 443 -23.05 -3.02 -1.22
C PHE A 443 -24.28 -3.57 -1.91
N VAL A 444 -24.42 -4.88 -1.87
CA VAL A 444 -25.64 -5.61 -2.26
C VAL A 444 -25.96 -6.54 -1.10
N ASP A 445 -27.09 -6.36 -0.45
CA ASP A 445 -27.47 -7.06 0.79
C ASP A 445 -26.35 -7.00 1.84
N ASP A 446 -25.83 -8.14 2.29
CA ASP A 446 -24.73 -8.27 3.26
C ASP A 446 -23.33 -8.31 2.60
N TYR A 447 -23.24 -8.07 1.30
CA TYR A 447 -21.98 -8.17 0.56
C TYR A 447 -21.43 -6.79 0.18
N TYR A 448 -20.14 -6.56 0.47
CA TYR A 448 -19.37 -5.54 -0.20
C TYR A 448 -18.72 -6.15 -1.45
N LEU A 449 -19.07 -5.61 -2.62
CA LEU A 449 -18.56 -6.09 -3.91
C LEU A 449 -17.25 -5.37 -4.25
N THR A 450 -16.17 -6.13 -4.36
CA THR A 450 -14.83 -5.54 -4.63
C THR A 450 -14.68 -5.05 -6.07
N GLY A 451 -15.48 -5.62 -6.99
CA GLY A 451 -15.32 -5.43 -8.44
C GLY A 451 -14.10 -6.18 -9.00
N ASP A 452 -13.57 -7.12 -8.26
CA ASP A 452 -12.48 -8.01 -8.68
C ASP A 452 -13.01 -9.43 -8.88
N VAL A 453 -12.59 -10.09 -9.95
CA VAL A 453 -12.94 -11.48 -10.26
C VAL A 453 -11.81 -12.38 -9.80
N VAL A 454 -12.17 -13.41 -9.07
CA VAL A 454 -11.24 -14.37 -8.47
C VAL A 454 -11.77 -15.81 -8.60
N GLU A 455 -10.90 -16.76 -8.35
CA GLU A 455 -11.23 -18.16 -8.12
C GLU A 455 -10.74 -18.55 -6.72
N ARG A 456 -11.59 -19.21 -5.93
CA ARG A 456 -11.18 -19.80 -4.66
C ARG A 456 -10.88 -21.27 -4.88
N HIS A 457 -9.70 -21.72 -4.43
CA HIS A 457 -9.30 -23.11 -4.54
C HIS A 457 -9.67 -23.91 -3.27
N SER A 458 -9.66 -25.24 -3.40
CA SER A 458 -10.03 -26.16 -2.31
C SER A 458 -9.08 -26.14 -1.10
N ASP A 459 -7.88 -25.59 -1.25
CA ASP A 459 -6.94 -25.30 -0.15
C ASP A 459 -7.28 -24.00 0.60
N GLY A 460 -8.30 -23.26 0.13
CA GLY A 460 -8.76 -21.99 0.68
C GLY A 460 -8.05 -20.76 0.11
N SER A 461 -7.06 -20.92 -0.78
CA SER A 461 -6.38 -19.81 -1.43
C SER A 461 -7.25 -19.14 -2.50
N TYR A 462 -7.03 -17.84 -2.70
CA TYR A 462 -7.71 -17.04 -3.71
C TYR A 462 -6.75 -16.67 -4.84
N TRP A 463 -7.23 -16.74 -6.08
CA TRP A 463 -6.46 -16.43 -7.28
C TRP A 463 -7.12 -15.30 -8.05
N PHE A 464 -6.34 -14.25 -8.37
CA PHE A 464 -6.84 -13.07 -9.05
C PHE A 464 -6.91 -13.31 -10.57
N SER A 465 -8.09 -13.15 -11.16
CA SER A 465 -8.30 -13.27 -12.62
C SER A 465 -8.34 -11.91 -13.33
N GLY A 466 -8.85 -10.88 -12.66
CA GLY A 466 -8.91 -9.52 -13.22
C GLY A 466 -9.95 -8.65 -12.54
N ARG A 467 -10.08 -7.41 -13.04
CA ARG A 467 -11.20 -6.53 -12.71
C ARG A 467 -12.44 -7.02 -13.45
N ASP A 468 -13.62 -6.89 -12.85
CA ASP A 468 -14.88 -7.28 -13.51
C ASP A 468 -15.11 -6.52 -14.83
N ASP A 469 -14.75 -5.23 -14.85
CA ASP A 469 -14.80 -4.38 -16.06
C ASP A 469 -13.69 -4.66 -17.09
N ASP A 470 -12.69 -5.46 -16.76
CA ASP A 470 -11.59 -5.87 -17.64
C ASP A 470 -11.70 -7.34 -18.10
N ILE A 471 -12.58 -8.15 -17.50
CA ILE A 471 -12.80 -9.55 -17.92
C ILE A 471 -13.22 -9.60 -19.40
N ILE A 472 -12.55 -10.45 -20.15
CA ILE A 472 -12.77 -10.61 -21.59
C ILE A 472 -13.78 -11.73 -21.83
N ILE A 473 -14.96 -11.38 -22.39
CA ILE A 473 -15.97 -12.36 -22.75
C ILE A 473 -15.75 -12.73 -24.22
N THR A 474 -15.16 -13.90 -24.50
CA THR A 474 -14.86 -14.39 -25.83
C THR A 474 -15.56 -15.71 -26.10
N ALA A 475 -16.43 -15.77 -27.13
CA ALA A 475 -17.23 -16.96 -27.48
C ALA A 475 -17.97 -17.59 -26.28
N GLY A 476 -18.45 -16.77 -25.34
CA GLY A 476 -19.16 -17.22 -24.13
C GLY A 476 -18.25 -17.61 -22.96
N TYR A 477 -16.94 -17.58 -23.13
CA TYR A 477 -15.98 -17.84 -22.05
C TYR A 477 -15.55 -16.54 -21.37
N ARG A 478 -15.50 -16.53 -20.02
CA ARG A 478 -14.90 -15.44 -19.24
C ARG A 478 -13.40 -15.72 -19.12
N VAL A 479 -12.57 -14.81 -19.60
CA VAL A 479 -11.12 -14.94 -19.59
C VAL A 479 -10.54 -13.76 -18.80
N GLY A 480 -9.81 -14.06 -17.73
CA GLY A 480 -9.07 -13.07 -16.97
C GLY A 480 -7.89 -12.53 -17.78
N PRO A 481 -7.78 -11.21 -17.99
CA PRO A 481 -6.62 -10.64 -18.68
C PRO A 481 -5.30 -10.98 -17.96
N THR A 482 -5.32 -11.06 -16.65
CA THR A 482 -4.15 -11.38 -15.81
C THR A 482 -3.60 -12.78 -16.11
N ASP A 483 -4.47 -13.76 -16.34
CA ASP A 483 -4.05 -15.14 -16.65
C ASP A 483 -3.28 -15.18 -17.99
N VAL A 484 -3.79 -14.43 -18.98
CA VAL A 484 -3.13 -14.29 -20.28
C VAL A 484 -1.79 -13.58 -20.13
N GLU A 485 -1.77 -12.45 -19.43
CA GLU A 485 -0.57 -11.63 -19.20
C GLU A 485 0.53 -12.40 -18.49
N ASN A 486 0.20 -13.12 -17.42
CA ASN A 486 1.16 -13.93 -16.68
C ASN A 486 1.76 -15.03 -17.58
N THR A 487 0.94 -15.67 -18.41
CA THR A 487 1.44 -16.69 -19.33
C THR A 487 2.32 -16.10 -20.43
N VAL A 488 1.96 -14.92 -20.96
CA VAL A 488 2.78 -14.20 -21.96
C VAL A 488 4.14 -13.82 -21.38
N LEU A 489 4.18 -13.42 -20.10
CA LEU A 489 5.43 -13.09 -19.39
C LEU A 489 6.39 -14.29 -19.20
N GLU A 490 5.93 -15.53 -19.33
CA GLU A 490 6.80 -16.72 -19.31
C GLU A 490 7.67 -16.82 -20.57
N HIS A 491 7.35 -16.08 -21.63
CA HIS A 491 8.15 -16.08 -22.87
C HIS A 491 9.45 -15.29 -22.67
N GLU A 492 10.59 -15.88 -23.01
CA GLU A 492 11.94 -15.33 -22.73
C GLU A 492 12.21 -13.94 -23.30
N ALA A 493 11.54 -13.58 -24.40
CA ALA A 493 11.68 -12.29 -25.06
C ALA A 493 10.82 -11.16 -24.43
N VAL A 494 9.89 -11.48 -23.53
CA VAL A 494 8.87 -10.53 -23.03
C VAL A 494 9.35 -9.86 -21.75
N ALA A 495 9.19 -8.54 -21.67
CA ALA A 495 9.42 -7.73 -20.47
C ALA A 495 8.10 -7.36 -19.80
N GLU A 496 7.08 -6.94 -20.57
CA GLU A 496 5.77 -6.58 -20.03
C GLU A 496 4.66 -7.04 -21.00
N SER A 497 3.46 -7.29 -20.45
CA SER A 497 2.28 -7.67 -21.23
C SER A 497 1.01 -7.05 -20.67
N ALA A 498 0.09 -6.70 -21.57
CA ALA A 498 -1.27 -6.30 -21.23
C ALA A 498 -2.25 -6.94 -22.21
N ALA A 499 -3.29 -7.61 -21.68
CA ALA A 499 -4.32 -8.25 -22.49
C ALA A 499 -5.65 -7.47 -22.42
N VAL A 500 -6.30 -7.30 -23.57
CA VAL A 500 -7.61 -6.64 -23.67
C VAL A 500 -8.53 -7.38 -24.61
N GLY A 501 -9.84 -7.25 -24.36
CA GLY A 501 -10.86 -7.67 -25.31
C GLY A 501 -11.03 -6.63 -26.41
N VAL A 502 -10.94 -7.05 -27.67
CA VAL A 502 -11.27 -6.23 -28.83
C VAL A 502 -12.52 -6.78 -29.52
N PRO A 503 -13.42 -5.95 -30.06
CA PRO A 503 -14.65 -6.41 -30.70
C PRO A 503 -14.38 -7.40 -31.85
N ASP A 504 -15.18 -8.47 -31.92
CA ASP A 504 -15.14 -9.48 -32.97
C ASP A 504 -16.58 -9.88 -33.34
N GLU A 505 -16.89 -9.90 -34.66
CA GLU A 505 -18.25 -10.14 -35.14
C GLU A 505 -18.79 -11.54 -34.82
N VAL A 506 -17.91 -12.52 -34.66
CA VAL A 506 -18.29 -13.93 -34.43
C VAL A 506 -18.23 -14.30 -32.95
N ARG A 507 -17.27 -13.74 -32.20
CA ARG A 507 -16.96 -14.15 -30.85
C ARG A 507 -17.42 -13.15 -29.78
N GLY A 508 -18.02 -12.02 -30.19
CA GLY A 508 -18.28 -10.85 -29.35
C GLY A 508 -16.99 -10.06 -29.11
N HIS A 509 -16.01 -10.69 -28.47
CA HIS A 509 -14.65 -10.14 -28.37
C HIS A 509 -13.61 -11.22 -28.70
N THR A 510 -12.45 -10.76 -29.14
CA THR A 510 -11.22 -11.57 -29.23
C THR A 510 -10.15 -10.98 -28.33
N ILE A 511 -9.17 -11.79 -27.94
CA ILE A 511 -8.10 -11.35 -27.05
C ILE A 511 -6.96 -10.76 -27.90
N LYS A 512 -6.53 -9.56 -27.53
CA LYS A 512 -5.34 -8.90 -28.06
C LYS A 512 -4.36 -8.65 -26.93
N SER A 513 -3.10 -9.07 -27.11
CA SER A 513 -2.01 -8.77 -26.19
C SER A 513 -1.11 -7.67 -26.74
N TYR A 514 -0.89 -6.64 -25.93
CA TYR A 514 0.15 -5.64 -26.13
C TYR A 514 1.39 -6.08 -25.36
N VAL A 515 2.53 -6.15 -26.03
CA VAL A 515 3.75 -6.76 -25.50
C VAL A 515 4.92 -5.81 -25.62
N VAL A 516 5.60 -5.56 -24.50
CA VAL A 516 6.90 -4.89 -24.46
C VAL A 516 7.97 -5.98 -24.44
N LEU A 517 8.89 -5.94 -25.37
CA LEU A 517 10.01 -6.88 -25.45
C LEU A 517 11.19 -6.40 -24.58
N LYS A 518 12.03 -7.33 -24.19
CA LYS A 518 13.30 -7.02 -23.50
C LYS A 518 14.24 -6.25 -24.43
N ASP A 519 15.14 -5.47 -23.84
CA ASP A 519 16.09 -4.64 -24.56
C ASP A 519 16.91 -5.46 -25.58
N GLY A 520 17.03 -4.91 -26.80
CA GLY A 520 17.76 -5.53 -27.89
C GLY A 520 17.01 -6.61 -28.67
N ILE A 521 15.76 -6.90 -28.32
CA ILE A 521 14.91 -7.85 -29.06
C ILE A 521 13.92 -7.07 -29.95
N GLU A 522 13.89 -7.39 -31.24
CA GLU A 522 12.94 -6.82 -32.19
C GLU A 522 11.71 -7.72 -32.34
N GLY A 523 10.53 -7.10 -32.38
CA GLY A 523 9.26 -7.80 -32.60
C GLY A 523 9.20 -8.47 -33.97
N SER A 524 8.71 -9.70 -34.00
CA SER A 524 8.56 -10.47 -35.26
C SER A 524 7.30 -11.33 -35.24
N GLU A 525 6.81 -11.71 -36.43
CA GLU A 525 5.72 -12.68 -36.55
C GLU A 525 6.03 -14.02 -35.87
N GLN A 526 7.31 -14.40 -35.80
CA GLN A 526 7.74 -15.62 -35.18
C GLN A 526 7.53 -15.55 -33.67
N ILE A 527 7.99 -14.49 -32.99
CA ILE A 527 7.78 -14.26 -31.55
C ILE A 527 6.27 -14.18 -31.22
N ALA A 528 5.48 -13.49 -32.06
CA ALA A 528 4.03 -13.42 -31.87
C ALA A 528 3.38 -14.81 -31.91
N LYS A 529 3.77 -15.68 -32.85
CA LYS A 529 3.29 -17.07 -32.91
C LYS A 529 3.72 -17.91 -31.72
N GLU A 530 4.94 -17.76 -31.26
CA GLU A 530 5.48 -18.46 -30.08
C GLU A 530 4.67 -18.08 -28.84
N ILE A 531 4.38 -16.80 -28.63
CA ILE A 531 3.52 -16.29 -27.55
C ILE A 531 2.11 -16.89 -27.66
N GLN A 532 1.50 -16.87 -28.85
CA GLN A 532 0.16 -17.42 -29.07
C GLN A 532 0.11 -18.93 -28.75
N GLU A 533 1.09 -19.70 -29.22
CA GLU A 533 1.16 -21.15 -28.94
C GLU A 533 1.46 -21.44 -27.46
N LEU A 534 2.28 -20.61 -26.80
CA LEU A 534 2.56 -20.72 -25.37
C LEU A 534 1.24 -20.59 -24.58
N VAL A 535 0.49 -19.52 -24.79
CA VAL A 535 -0.79 -19.28 -24.08
C VAL A 535 -1.81 -20.35 -24.43
N ARG A 536 -1.92 -20.75 -25.70
CA ARG A 536 -2.82 -21.80 -26.15
C ARG A 536 -2.55 -23.14 -25.46
N LYS A 537 -1.26 -23.47 -25.28
CA LYS A 537 -0.83 -24.73 -24.64
C LYS A 537 -0.98 -24.71 -23.13
N ARG A 538 -0.70 -23.57 -22.49
CA ARG A 538 -0.66 -23.44 -21.04
C ARG A 538 -2.02 -23.14 -20.43
N LEU A 539 -2.81 -22.24 -21.03
CA LEU A 539 -4.14 -21.90 -20.56
C LEU A 539 -5.23 -22.68 -21.30
N SER A 540 -5.59 -22.22 -22.50
CA SER A 540 -6.62 -22.90 -23.30
C SER A 540 -6.67 -22.38 -24.74
N THR A 541 -7.40 -23.12 -25.59
CA THR A 541 -7.71 -22.70 -26.96
C THR A 541 -8.68 -21.50 -27.04
N HIS A 542 -9.27 -21.10 -25.91
CA HIS A 542 -10.16 -19.94 -25.82
C HIS A 542 -9.44 -18.70 -25.30
N ALA A 543 -8.41 -18.87 -24.48
CA ALA A 543 -7.71 -17.80 -23.79
C ALA A 543 -6.50 -17.21 -24.55
N TYR A 544 -6.05 -17.85 -25.66
CA TYR A 544 -4.87 -17.34 -26.33
C TYR A 544 -5.16 -16.05 -27.13
N PRO A 545 -4.23 -15.08 -27.15
CA PRO A 545 -4.41 -13.85 -27.91
C PRO A 545 -4.42 -14.13 -29.41
N ARG A 546 -5.43 -13.61 -30.11
CA ARG A 546 -5.53 -13.70 -31.58
C ARG A 546 -4.62 -12.69 -32.25
N GLU A 547 -4.36 -11.61 -31.55
CA GLU A 547 -3.46 -10.55 -32.00
C GLU A 547 -2.39 -10.31 -30.93
N VAL A 548 -1.15 -10.12 -31.36
CA VAL A 548 -0.03 -9.69 -30.53
C VAL A 548 0.56 -8.45 -31.18
N GLU A 549 0.52 -7.33 -30.46
CA GLU A 549 1.10 -6.06 -30.89
C GLU A 549 2.30 -5.72 -30.01
N PHE A 550 3.45 -5.47 -30.65
CA PHE A 550 4.64 -5.06 -29.94
C PHE A 550 4.65 -3.54 -29.78
N VAL A 551 4.80 -3.08 -28.55
CA VAL A 551 4.84 -1.66 -28.19
C VAL A 551 6.11 -1.33 -27.42
N THR A 552 6.51 -0.07 -27.41
CA THR A 552 7.68 0.39 -26.65
C THR A 552 7.40 0.54 -25.17
N GLU A 553 6.15 0.86 -24.82
CA GLU A 553 5.70 1.01 -23.42
C GLU A 553 4.19 0.75 -23.31
N LEU A 554 3.74 0.34 -22.14
CA LEU A 554 2.33 0.21 -21.80
C LEU A 554 1.84 1.48 -21.09
N PRO A 555 0.60 1.95 -21.35
CA PRO A 555 0.03 3.08 -20.62
C PRO A 555 -0.21 2.69 -19.17
N LYS A 556 0.35 3.48 -18.25
CA LYS A 556 0.27 3.23 -16.80
C LYS A 556 -0.27 4.44 -16.04
N THR A 557 -0.89 4.18 -14.91
CA THR A 557 -1.20 5.21 -13.92
C THR A 557 0.09 5.70 -13.27
N PRO A 558 0.07 6.85 -12.58
CA PRO A 558 1.22 7.29 -11.78
C PRO A 558 1.67 6.28 -10.70
N SER A 559 0.78 5.36 -10.31
CA SER A 559 1.10 4.26 -9.38
C SER A 559 1.64 3.00 -10.06
N GLY A 560 1.86 3.02 -11.38
CA GLY A 560 2.40 1.91 -12.15
C GLY A 560 1.37 0.94 -12.75
N LYS A 561 0.08 1.07 -12.41
CA LYS A 561 -0.97 0.15 -12.88
C LYS A 561 -1.31 0.37 -14.35
N ILE A 562 -1.43 -0.72 -15.11
CA ILE A 562 -1.78 -0.71 -16.53
C ILE A 562 -3.19 -0.12 -16.73
N GLN A 563 -3.32 0.81 -17.67
CA GLN A 563 -4.57 1.46 -18.04
C GLN A 563 -5.19 0.77 -19.27
N ARG A 564 -5.80 -0.42 -19.05
CA ARG A 564 -6.36 -1.24 -20.15
C ARG A 564 -7.45 -0.52 -20.94
N PHE A 565 -8.17 0.42 -20.35
CA PHE A 565 -9.18 1.21 -21.07
C PHE A 565 -8.57 2.05 -22.21
N LEU A 566 -7.32 2.56 -22.05
CA LEU A 566 -6.61 3.26 -23.11
C LEU A 566 -6.23 2.29 -24.23
N LEU A 567 -5.77 1.07 -23.88
CA LEU A 567 -5.43 0.05 -24.88
C LEU A 567 -6.67 -0.41 -25.66
N ARG A 568 -7.83 -0.55 -25.00
CA ARG A 568 -9.12 -0.82 -25.68
C ARG A 568 -9.49 0.31 -26.66
N SER A 569 -9.28 1.57 -26.26
CA SER A 569 -9.56 2.72 -27.12
C SER A 569 -8.65 2.78 -28.35
N LEU A 570 -7.38 2.41 -28.23
CA LEU A 570 -6.44 2.30 -29.35
C LEU A 570 -6.83 1.19 -30.34
N SER A 571 -7.43 0.10 -29.84
CA SER A 571 -7.88 -1.01 -30.67
C SER A 571 -9.20 -0.73 -31.41
N ALA A 572 -9.97 0.26 -30.97
CA ALA A 572 -11.26 0.63 -31.59
C ALA A 572 -11.12 1.75 -32.64
N ALA A 573 -9.94 2.36 -32.77
CA ALA A 573 -9.61 3.39 -33.77
C ALA A 573 -8.97 2.79 -35.01
#